data_ea65046ef7f9ce79b2c542cbfc81ebf1
#
_entry.id   ea65046ef7f9ce79b2c542cbfc81ebf1
#
_cell.length_a   1.000
_cell.length_b   1.000
_cell.length_c   1.000
_cell.angle_alpha   90.00
_cell.angle_beta   90.00
_cell.angle_gamma   90.00
#
_symmetry.space_group_name_H-M   'P 1'
#
loop_
_entity.id
_entity.type
_entity.pdbx_description
1 polymer ?
#
loop_
_entity_poly.entity_id
_entity_poly.type
_entity_poly.pdbx_seq_one_letter_code
_entity_poly.pdbx_strand_id
1 'polypeptide(L)'
;MKKKILMVCEAFGGGVFTYVSQLCNDMTEYFDVYLAYSLRPQTPKNYKEFLNDNVHLIEMKCVGVKNLFSLKSDFNAIRELREIEKNIRPDIIHLHSSVAGGLGRIAYKGEKNSVVYTPHGYAHILMGQGIKSKMYKLIEKILGNRAITLTCCESEDEEAKKFSKETAYIETGVNLTDLSKSLDRIEPEKNEKFTVFTLGRACVQKQPHIFNEIASKVPEAKFI
;
A
#
# COMPACT_ATOMS: atom_id res chain seq x y z
N MET A 1 -20.04 21.17 -2.65
CA MET A 1 -18.61 20.83 -2.86
C MET A 1 -18.41 19.41 -2.37
N LYS A 2 -17.63 18.60 -3.10
CA LYS A 2 -17.22 17.28 -2.62
C LYS A 2 -16.31 17.42 -1.40
N LYS A 3 -16.39 16.46 -0.46
CA LYS A 3 -15.39 16.37 0.63
C LYS A 3 -14.04 16.01 0.05
N LYS A 4 -12.96 16.46 0.71
CA LYS A 4 -11.59 16.20 0.30
C LYS A 4 -11.03 14.98 1.00
N ILE A 5 -10.39 14.08 0.22
CA ILE A 5 -9.64 12.96 0.77
C ILE A 5 -8.17 13.08 0.35
N LEU A 6 -7.28 12.95 1.34
CA LEU A 6 -5.84 12.90 1.13
C LEU A 6 -5.34 11.46 1.31
N MET A 7 -4.92 10.83 0.22
CA MET A 7 -4.21 9.56 0.22
C MET A 7 -2.71 9.83 0.40
N VAL A 8 -2.06 9.17 1.36
CA VAL A 8 -0.62 9.30 1.61
C VAL A 8 0.04 7.95 1.41
N CYS A 9 0.89 7.82 0.39
CA CYS A 9 1.53 6.57 0.01
C CYS A 9 3.02 6.78 -0.33
N GLU A 10 3.91 6.48 0.61
CA GLU A 10 5.34 6.54 0.31
C GLU A 10 5.85 5.28 -0.41
N ALA A 11 5.15 4.15 -0.28
CA ALA A 11 5.50 2.89 -0.92
C ALA A 11 4.81 2.72 -2.29
N PHE A 12 4.76 3.79 -3.10
CA PHE A 12 4.02 3.84 -4.36
C PHE A 12 4.67 2.98 -5.44
N GLY A 13 4.56 1.64 -5.29
CA GLY A 13 5.13 0.64 -6.20
C GLY A 13 4.56 -0.76 -5.97
N GLY A 14 4.67 -1.64 -6.97
CA GLY A 14 4.16 -3.01 -6.92
C GLY A 14 2.65 -3.07 -6.62
N GLY A 15 2.20 -4.02 -5.79
CA GLY A 15 0.79 -4.20 -5.45
C GLY A 15 0.16 -2.99 -4.76
N VAL A 16 0.93 -2.24 -3.96
CA VAL A 16 0.45 -1.01 -3.31
C VAL A 16 0.13 0.07 -4.34
N PHE A 17 0.96 0.19 -5.38
CA PHE A 17 0.70 1.09 -6.50
C PHE A 17 -0.65 0.76 -7.17
N THR A 18 -0.87 -0.50 -7.53
CA THR A 18 -2.12 -0.93 -8.19
C THR A 18 -3.34 -0.63 -7.31
N TYR A 19 -3.27 -1.01 -6.03
CA TYR A 19 -4.35 -0.78 -5.08
C TYR A 19 -4.66 0.71 -4.90
N VAL A 20 -3.64 1.53 -4.62
CA VAL A 20 -3.83 2.95 -4.34
C VAL A 20 -4.28 3.71 -5.59
N SER A 21 -3.74 3.38 -6.78
CA SER A 21 -4.17 4.01 -8.02
C SER A 21 -5.64 3.71 -8.34
N GLN A 22 -6.07 2.46 -8.20
CA GLN A 22 -7.46 2.08 -8.39
C GLN A 22 -8.36 2.78 -7.37
N LEU A 23 -7.99 2.74 -6.08
CA LEU A 23 -8.75 3.39 -5.03
C LEU A 23 -8.89 4.91 -5.26
N CYS A 24 -7.80 5.58 -5.67
CA CYS A 24 -7.85 7.00 -6.00
C CYS A 24 -8.84 7.28 -7.13
N ASN A 25 -8.80 6.47 -8.21
CA ASN A 25 -9.69 6.62 -9.36
C ASN A 25 -11.16 6.45 -8.96
N ASP A 26 -11.47 5.37 -8.23
CA ASP A 26 -12.84 5.07 -7.80
C ASP A 26 -13.38 6.15 -6.84
N MET A 27 -12.52 6.67 -5.96
CA MET A 27 -12.90 7.72 -5.02
C MET A 27 -13.17 9.08 -5.69
N THR A 28 -12.73 9.33 -6.93
CA THR A 28 -13.03 10.60 -7.64
C THR A 28 -14.52 10.81 -7.87
N GLU A 29 -15.32 9.74 -7.88
CA GLU A 29 -16.77 9.86 -7.96
C GLU A 29 -17.37 10.58 -6.74
N TYR A 30 -16.84 10.32 -5.56
CA TYR A 30 -17.40 10.75 -4.27
C TYR A 30 -16.64 11.92 -3.65
N PHE A 31 -15.33 12.03 -3.89
CA PHE A 31 -14.41 12.96 -3.23
C PHE A 31 -13.61 13.81 -4.23
N ASP A 32 -13.09 14.91 -3.74
CA ASP A 32 -11.97 15.64 -4.32
C ASP A 32 -10.68 14.97 -3.82
N VAL A 33 -10.00 14.21 -4.71
CA VAL A 33 -8.96 13.24 -4.33
C VAL A 33 -7.58 13.86 -4.50
N TYR A 34 -6.80 13.84 -3.44
CA TYR A 34 -5.39 14.24 -3.42
C TYR A 34 -4.52 13.01 -3.10
N LEU A 35 -3.50 12.75 -3.92
CA LEU A 35 -2.53 11.67 -3.71
C LEU A 35 -1.14 12.25 -3.43
N ALA A 36 -0.71 12.19 -2.18
CA ALA A 36 0.67 12.46 -1.77
C ALA A 36 1.48 11.16 -1.85
N TYR A 37 2.46 11.11 -2.75
CA TYR A 37 3.21 9.88 -3.06
C TYR A 37 4.71 10.12 -3.11
N SER A 38 5.48 9.03 -2.97
CA SER A 38 6.93 9.04 -3.21
C SER A 38 7.29 8.02 -4.29
N LEU A 39 8.12 8.44 -5.24
CA LEU A 39 8.60 7.54 -6.29
C LEU A 39 9.55 6.49 -5.73
N ARG A 40 9.38 5.26 -6.18
CA ARG A 40 10.21 4.10 -5.83
C ARG A 40 10.81 3.48 -7.10
N PRO A 41 11.90 2.74 -7.01
CA PRO A 41 12.42 2.00 -8.16
C PRO A 41 11.38 1.08 -8.83
N GLN A 42 10.37 0.63 -8.07
CA GLN A 42 9.28 -0.22 -8.54
C GLN A 42 8.06 0.55 -9.06
N THR A 43 8.05 1.88 -8.96
CA THR A 43 6.97 2.70 -9.55
C THR A 43 7.08 2.64 -11.06
N PRO A 44 6.01 2.30 -11.80
CA PRO A 44 6.03 2.32 -13.27
C PRO A 44 6.42 3.70 -13.78
N LYS A 45 7.23 3.76 -14.83
CA LYS A 45 7.65 5.06 -15.43
C LYS A 45 6.47 5.88 -15.94
N ASN A 46 5.44 5.20 -16.42
CA ASN A 46 4.20 5.78 -16.91
C ASN A 46 3.08 5.78 -15.86
N TYR A 47 3.43 5.84 -14.57
CA TYR A 47 2.46 5.74 -13.46
C TYR A 47 1.27 6.71 -13.56
N LYS A 48 1.45 7.86 -14.19
CA LYS A 48 0.38 8.86 -14.36
C LYS A 48 -0.74 8.37 -15.27
N GLU A 49 -0.44 7.48 -16.22
CA GLU A 49 -1.44 6.91 -17.14
C GLU A 49 -2.44 5.98 -16.42
N PHE A 50 -2.11 5.54 -15.21
CA PHE A 50 -2.97 4.70 -14.36
C PHE A 50 -3.88 5.51 -13.44
N LEU A 51 -3.78 6.83 -13.47
CA LEU A 51 -4.53 7.72 -12.59
C LEU A 51 -5.48 8.59 -13.40
N ASN A 52 -6.69 8.79 -12.86
CA ASN A 52 -7.68 9.69 -13.43
C ASN A 52 -7.16 11.14 -13.37
N ASP A 53 -7.44 11.93 -14.40
CA ASP A 53 -7.04 13.35 -14.48
C ASP A 53 -7.60 14.21 -13.32
N ASN A 54 -8.66 13.75 -12.66
CA ASN A 54 -9.24 14.39 -11.48
C ASN A 54 -8.50 14.09 -10.17
N VAL A 55 -7.44 13.27 -10.19
CA VAL A 55 -6.60 13.01 -9.01
C VAL A 55 -5.49 14.05 -8.92
N HIS A 56 -5.49 14.84 -7.86
CA HIS A 56 -4.45 15.85 -7.61
C HIS A 56 -3.18 15.19 -7.07
N LEU A 57 -2.08 15.25 -7.83
CA LEU A 57 -0.82 14.58 -7.51
C LEU A 57 0.13 15.48 -6.74
N ILE A 58 0.69 15.01 -5.64
CA ILE A 58 1.66 15.70 -4.79
C ILE A 58 2.86 14.78 -4.54
N GLU A 59 3.99 15.06 -5.15
CA GLU A 59 5.21 14.30 -4.93
C GLU A 59 5.89 14.73 -3.62
N MET A 60 5.99 13.79 -2.67
CA MET A 60 6.66 13.99 -1.39
C MET A 60 8.17 13.88 -1.54
N LYS A 61 8.92 14.75 -0.88
CA LYS A 61 10.39 14.82 -0.95
C LYS A 61 11.09 14.21 0.26
N CYS A 62 10.41 14.19 1.41
CA CYS A 62 11.00 13.75 2.69
C CYS A 62 10.43 12.42 3.14
N VAL A 63 9.16 12.13 2.88
CA VAL A 63 8.52 10.88 3.30
C VAL A 63 9.01 9.71 2.45
N GLY A 64 9.54 8.68 3.12
CA GLY A 64 10.02 7.46 2.44
C GLY A 64 11.43 7.57 1.87
N VAL A 65 12.12 8.69 2.05
CA VAL A 65 13.54 8.84 1.71
C VAL A 65 14.41 8.15 2.77
N LYS A 66 15.53 7.59 2.33
CA LYS A 66 16.50 6.75 3.05
C LYS A 66 16.67 7.09 4.54
N ASN A 67 16.75 6.05 5.37
CA ASN A 67 17.01 6.06 6.82
C ASN A 67 15.79 6.38 7.70
N LEU A 68 14.78 5.49 7.68
CA LEU A 68 13.84 5.39 8.79
C LEU A 68 14.62 5.28 10.12
N PHE A 69 14.11 5.98 11.14
CA PHE A 69 14.74 6.14 12.46
C PHE A 69 15.93 7.11 12.50
N SER A 70 16.03 8.02 11.50
CA SER A 70 16.85 9.22 11.62
C SER A 70 15.97 10.36 12.13
N LEU A 71 16.18 10.83 13.36
CA LEU A 71 15.38 11.89 13.98
C LEU A 71 15.22 13.11 13.08
N LYS A 72 16.28 13.50 12.36
CA LYS A 72 16.25 14.64 11.43
C LYS A 72 15.40 14.38 10.19
N SER A 73 15.51 13.18 9.61
CA SER A 73 14.73 12.78 8.44
C SER A 73 13.25 12.65 8.77
N ASP A 74 12.94 12.01 9.90
CA ASP A 74 11.57 11.79 10.35
C ASP A 74 10.89 13.10 10.73
N PHE A 75 11.62 14.05 11.35
CA PHE A 75 11.11 15.39 11.63
C PHE A 75 10.75 16.17 10.36
N ASN A 76 11.61 16.12 9.33
CA ASN A 76 11.33 16.78 8.05
C ASN A 76 10.13 16.14 7.34
N ALA A 77 10.00 14.82 7.38
CA ALA A 77 8.86 14.12 6.82
C ALA A 77 7.54 14.49 7.54
N ILE A 78 7.55 14.56 8.87
CA ILE A 78 6.39 14.99 9.65
C ILE A 78 6.01 16.44 9.32
N ARG A 79 7.00 17.31 9.14
CA ARG A 79 6.78 18.70 8.75
C ARG A 79 6.16 18.79 7.36
N GLU A 80 6.68 18.06 6.38
CA GLU A 80 6.13 17.99 5.02
C GLU A 80 4.67 17.54 5.03
N LEU A 81 4.34 16.47 5.77
CA LEU A 81 2.97 15.97 5.90
C LEU A 81 2.03 17.03 6.48
N ARG A 82 2.46 17.78 7.50
CA ARG A 82 1.66 18.87 8.08
C ARG A 82 1.47 20.04 7.12
N GLU A 83 2.46 20.36 6.31
CA GLU A 83 2.36 21.41 5.28
C GLU A 83 1.35 20.99 4.19
N ILE A 84 1.37 19.73 3.76
CA ILE A 84 0.39 19.16 2.82
C ILE A 84 -1.03 19.27 3.39
N GLU A 85 -1.24 18.79 4.64
CA GLU A 85 -2.54 18.88 5.32
C GLU A 85 -3.05 20.32 5.41
N LYS A 86 -2.20 21.24 5.83
CA LYS A 86 -2.54 22.67 5.98
C LYS A 86 -3.00 23.31 4.66
N ASN A 87 -2.35 22.93 3.55
CA ASN A 87 -2.65 23.49 2.23
C ASN A 87 -3.94 22.90 1.64
N ILE A 88 -4.19 21.61 1.83
CA ILE A 88 -5.36 20.90 1.28
C ILE A 88 -6.58 21.06 2.19
N ARG A 89 -6.39 20.96 3.50
CA ARG A 89 -7.45 20.87 4.52
C ARG A 89 -8.40 19.71 4.20
N PRO A 90 -7.90 18.46 4.19
CA PRO A 90 -8.72 17.29 3.87
C PRO A 90 -9.73 17.00 4.98
N ASP A 91 -10.88 16.47 4.61
CA ASP A 91 -11.88 15.94 5.54
C ASP A 91 -11.46 14.55 6.04
N ILE A 92 -10.78 13.78 5.17
CA ILE A 92 -10.31 12.43 5.45
C ILE A 92 -8.85 12.31 5.01
N ILE A 93 -8.05 11.62 5.83
CA ILE A 93 -6.66 11.29 5.51
C ILE A 93 -6.53 9.76 5.54
N HIS A 94 -6.11 9.17 4.42
CA HIS A 94 -5.88 7.72 4.32
C HIS A 94 -4.40 7.44 4.12
N LEU A 95 -3.80 6.80 5.11
CA LEU A 95 -2.38 6.47 5.17
C LEU A 95 -2.16 5.05 4.64
N HIS A 96 -1.26 4.88 3.69
CA HIS A 96 -0.93 3.59 3.09
C HIS A 96 0.51 3.21 3.39
N SER A 97 0.73 2.01 3.92
CA SER A 97 1.98 1.41 4.36
C SER A 97 2.41 1.79 5.78
N SER A 98 3.32 0.98 6.33
CA SER A 98 3.79 1.14 7.72
C SER A 98 4.56 2.44 7.95
N VAL A 99 5.25 2.98 6.93
CA VAL A 99 6.04 4.23 7.09
C VAL A 99 5.13 5.45 7.06
N ALA A 100 4.29 5.60 6.04
CA ALA A 100 3.30 6.68 6.00
C ALA A 100 2.34 6.57 7.17
N GLY A 101 1.93 5.34 7.54
CA GLY A 101 1.11 5.08 8.72
C GLY A 101 1.74 5.55 10.02
N GLY A 102 3.02 5.27 10.24
CA GLY A 102 3.75 5.71 11.44
C GLY A 102 3.91 7.23 11.48
N LEU A 103 4.49 7.82 10.44
CA LEU A 103 4.75 9.26 10.36
C LEU A 103 3.45 10.08 10.31
N GLY A 104 2.45 9.61 9.54
CA GLY A 104 1.17 10.29 9.42
C GLY A 104 0.38 10.33 10.72
N ARG A 105 0.31 9.20 11.46
CA ARG A 105 -0.35 9.15 12.78
C ARG A 105 0.35 10.02 13.84
N ILE A 106 1.61 10.42 13.61
CA ILE A 106 2.32 11.41 14.44
C ILE A 106 2.05 12.83 13.92
N ALA A 107 2.04 13.02 12.61
CA ALA A 107 1.88 14.32 11.96
C ALA A 107 0.48 14.89 12.19
N TYR A 108 -0.55 14.08 11.97
CA TYR A 108 -1.93 14.51 11.96
C TYR A 108 -2.55 14.49 13.35
N LYS A 109 -3.00 15.68 13.77
CA LYS A 109 -3.58 15.91 15.12
C LYS A 109 -5.11 16.06 15.08
N GLY A 110 -5.73 15.72 13.95
CA GLY A 110 -7.18 15.81 13.78
C GLY A 110 -7.96 14.84 14.66
N GLU A 111 -9.27 14.87 14.53
CA GLU A 111 -10.14 13.88 15.17
C GLU A 111 -9.77 12.48 14.65
N LYS A 112 -9.79 11.50 15.55
CA LYS A 112 -9.42 10.11 15.25
C LYS A 112 -10.16 9.54 14.03
N ASN A 113 -11.43 9.89 13.87
CA ASN A 113 -12.29 9.40 12.80
C ASN A 113 -11.96 9.97 11.41
N SER A 114 -11.12 11.02 11.34
CA SER A 114 -10.65 11.61 10.07
C SER A 114 -9.42 10.90 9.51
N VAL A 115 -8.79 10.01 10.26
CA VAL A 115 -7.57 9.31 9.84
C VAL A 115 -7.82 7.82 9.71
N VAL A 116 -7.58 7.29 8.51
CA VAL A 116 -7.63 5.86 8.17
C VAL A 116 -6.21 5.38 7.88
N TYR A 117 -5.89 4.16 8.24
CA TYR A 117 -4.59 3.55 8.01
C TYR A 117 -4.73 2.14 7.43
N THR A 118 -4.10 1.90 6.28
CA THR A 118 -3.99 0.57 5.66
C THR A 118 -2.52 0.15 5.59
N PRO A 119 -2.10 -0.91 6.32
CA PRO A 119 -0.70 -1.32 6.41
C PRO A 119 -0.14 -1.93 5.12
N HIS A 120 -0.93 -2.62 4.30
CA HIS A 120 -0.49 -3.39 3.13
C HIS A 120 0.61 -4.42 3.44
N GLY A 121 0.44 -5.13 4.52
CA GLY A 121 1.44 -5.99 5.12
C GLY A 121 2.27 -5.26 6.16
N TYR A 122 2.11 -5.65 7.42
CA TYR A 122 2.83 -5.05 8.54
C TYR A 122 4.34 -5.23 8.39
N ALA A 123 5.11 -4.14 8.49
CA ALA A 123 6.56 -4.18 8.35
C ALA A 123 7.24 -5.10 9.37
N HIS A 124 6.69 -5.22 10.59
CA HIS A 124 7.23 -6.10 11.61
C HIS A 124 7.09 -7.59 11.27
N ILE A 125 6.09 -7.96 10.47
CA ILE A 125 5.92 -9.32 9.94
C ILE A 125 6.86 -9.54 8.76
N LEU A 126 6.89 -8.59 7.81
CA LEU A 126 7.70 -8.70 6.59
C LEU A 126 9.20 -8.72 6.85
N MET A 127 9.66 -8.08 7.91
CA MET A 127 11.09 -8.03 8.29
C MET A 127 11.56 -9.26 9.08
N GLY A 128 10.66 -10.18 9.41
CA GLY A 128 10.99 -11.36 10.21
C GLY A 128 11.39 -11.00 11.65
N GLN A 129 12.38 -11.73 12.21
CA GLN A 129 12.85 -11.52 13.58
C GLN A 129 14.01 -10.53 13.61
N GLY A 130 14.02 -9.60 14.57
CA GLY A 130 15.11 -8.66 14.77
C GLY A 130 14.70 -7.37 15.48
N ILE A 131 15.68 -6.51 15.76
CA ILE A 131 15.47 -5.24 16.48
C ILE A 131 14.52 -4.33 15.69
N LYS A 132 14.68 -4.25 14.37
CA LYS A 132 13.81 -3.42 13.51
C LYS A 132 12.36 -3.88 13.56
N SER A 133 12.11 -5.19 13.48
CA SER A 133 10.77 -5.76 13.61
C SER A 133 10.13 -5.38 14.95
N LYS A 134 10.87 -5.51 16.06
CA LYS A 134 10.40 -5.11 17.40
C LYS A 134 10.07 -3.62 17.48
N MET A 135 10.87 -2.77 16.82
CA MET A 135 10.61 -1.31 16.76
C MET A 135 9.32 -1.00 15.98
N TYR A 136 9.11 -1.61 14.82
CA TYR A 136 7.85 -1.44 14.08
C TYR A 136 6.65 -1.90 14.90
N LYS A 137 6.76 -3.05 15.55
CA LYS A 137 5.71 -3.57 16.43
C LYS A 137 5.39 -2.62 17.57
N LEU A 138 6.41 -2.00 18.18
CA LEU A 138 6.23 -1.00 19.22
C LEU A 138 5.53 0.27 18.70
N ILE A 139 5.88 0.73 17.50
CA ILE A 139 5.23 1.86 16.85
C ILE A 139 3.74 1.56 16.62
N GLU A 140 3.41 0.38 16.11
CA GLU A 140 2.01 -0.03 15.93
C GLU A 140 1.26 -0.03 17.26
N LYS A 141 1.86 -0.56 18.34
CA LYS A 141 1.27 -0.56 19.67
C LYS A 141 1.02 0.84 20.23
N ILE A 142 1.94 1.78 20.02
CA ILE A 142 1.82 3.16 20.53
C ILE A 142 0.80 3.97 19.72
N LEU A 143 0.79 3.78 18.40
CA LEU A 143 0.00 4.61 17.47
C LEU A 143 -1.31 3.95 17.03
N GLY A 144 -1.58 2.71 17.38
CA GLY A 144 -2.72 1.93 16.88
C GLY A 144 -4.08 2.60 17.07
N ASN A 145 -4.25 3.33 18.16
CA ASN A 145 -5.51 4.03 18.46
C ASN A 145 -5.60 5.46 17.90
N ARG A 146 -4.67 5.87 17.03
CA ARG A 146 -4.68 7.21 16.38
C ARG A 146 -5.32 7.24 15.01
N ALA A 147 -5.78 6.11 14.53
CA ALA A 147 -6.47 5.96 13.25
C ALA A 147 -7.40 4.77 13.28
N ILE A 148 -8.40 4.75 12.41
CA ILE A 148 -9.14 3.53 12.10
C ILE A 148 -8.22 2.69 11.21
N THR A 149 -7.94 1.45 11.59
CA THR A 149 -7.12 0.56 10.78
C THR A 149 -8.02 -0.21 9.81
N LEU A 150 -7.81 0.03 8.52
CA LEU A 150 -8.51 -0.66 7.44
C LEU A 150 -7.58 -1.73 6.86
N THR A 151 -7.99 -3.00 6.91
CA THR A 151 -7.19 -4.13 6.46
C THR A 151 -7.74 -4.75 5.17
N CYS A 152 -6.87 -5.41 4.41
CA CYS A 152 -7.19 -5.95 3.10
C CYS A 152 -7.33 -7.48 3.06
N CYS A 153 -7.05 -8.16 4.17
CA CYS A 153 -7.23 -9.61 4.32
C CYS A 153 -7.43 -9.98 5.79
N GLU A 154 -8.02 -11.16 6.02
CA GLU A 154 -8.37 -11.64 7.36
C GLU A 154 -7.18 -11.74 8.30
N SER A 155 -6.05 -12.29 7.83
CA SER A 155 -4.83 -12.42 8.65
C SER A 155 -4.24 -11.06 9.05
N GLU A 156 -4.39 -10.04 8.22
CA GLU A 156 -3.98 -8.67 8.53
C GLU A 156 -4.93 -8.03 9.56
N ASP A 157 -6.23 -8.33 9.48
CA ASP A 157 -7.23 -7.86 10.43
C ASP A 157 -7.03 -8.47 11.83
N GLU A 158 -6.73 -9.76 11.90
CA GLU A 158 -6.36 -10.43 13.15
C GLU A 158 -5.12 -9.79 13.80
N GLU A 159 -4.13 -9.39 12.98
CA GLU A 159 -2.95 -8.69 13.50
C GLU A 159 -3.29 -7.27 13.93
N ALA A 160 -4.13 -6.54 13.16
CA ALA A 160 -4.57 -5.19 13.46
C ALA A 160 -5.27 -5.09 14.82
N LYS A 161 -6.13 -6.04 15.15
CA LYS A 161 -6.86 -6.12 16.42
C LYS A 161 -5.95 -6.20 17.65
N LYS A 162 -4.68 -6.59 17.49
CA LYS A 162 -3.68 -6.59 18.58
C LYS A 162 -3.20 -5.19 18.96
N PHE A 163 -3.36 -4.21 18.06
CA PHE A 163 -2.82 -2.86 18.21
C PHE A 163 -3.88 -1.77 18.20
N SER A 164 -4.97 -1.97 17.47
CA SER A 164 -6.02 -0.97 17.26
C SER A 164 -7.36 -1.46 17.81
N LYS A 165 -8.08 -0.56 18.47
CA LYS A 165 -9.45 -0.82 18.96
C LYS A 165 -10.49 -0.64 17.86
N GLU A 166 -10.16 0.09 16.81
CA GLU A 166 -11.05 0.37 15.68
C GLU A 166 -10.41 -0.18 14.42
N THR A 167 -10.89 -1.34 14.00
CA THR A 167 -10.49 -2.01 12.76
C THR A 167 -11.69 -2.19 11.86
N ALA A 168 -11.47 -2.15 10.56
CA ALA A 168 -12.43 -2.53 9.54
C ALA A 168 -11.72 -3.40 8.50
N TYR A 169 -12.42 -4.40 7.98
CA TYR A 169 -11.91 -5.33 7.01
C TYR A 169 -12.67 -5.19 5.70
N ILE A 170 -11.93 -4.99 4.60
CA ILE A 170 -12.46 -4.95 3.23
C ILE A 170 -11.49 -5.71 2.34
N GLU A 171 -11.97 -6.78 1.71
CA GLU A 171 -11.16 -7.52 0.74
C GLU A 171 -10.76 -6.65 -0.45
N THR A 172 -9.55 -6.90 -0.96
CA THR A 172 -9.07 -6.20 -2.15
C THR A 172 -9.89 -6.62 -3.37
N GLY A 173 -10.57 -5.66 -3.98
CA GLY A 173 -11.33 -5.85 -5.21
C GLY A 173 -10.48 -5.73 -6.47
N VAL A 174 -11.03 -6.17 -7.58
CA VAL A 174 -10.47 -6.00 -8.93
C VAL A 174 -11.53 -5.35 -9.81
N ASN A 175 -11.14 -4.39 -10.65
CA ASN A 175 -12.05 -3.80 -11.62
C ASN A 175 -12.34 -4.81 -12.73
N LEU A 176 -13.53 -5.41 -12.70
CA LEU A 176 -13.96 -6.43 -13.65
C LEU A 176 -14.12 -5.90 -15.08
N THR A 177 -14.45 -4.62 -15.23
CA THR A 177 -14.60 -3.99 -16.56
C THR A 177 -13.25 -3.91 -17.29
N ASP A 178 -12.19 -3.55 -16.58
CA ASP A 178 -10.84 -3.48 -17.17
C ASP A 178 -10.27 -4.87 -17.40
N LEU A 179 -10.59 -5.81 -16.52
CA LEU A 179 -10.19 -7.21 -16.66
C LEU A 179 -10.87 -7.85 -17.90
N SER A 180 -12.18 -7.67 -18.10
CA SER A 180 -12.88 -8.22 -19.27
C SER A 180 -12.34 -7.67 -20.58
N LYS A 181 -12.11 -6.36 -20.69
CA LYS A 181 -11.49 -5.75 -21.87
C LYS A 181 -10.09 -6.30 -22.20
N SER A 182 -9.36 -6.71 -21.16
CA SER A 182 -8.04 -7.33 -21.34
C SER A 182 -8.15 -8.79 -21.78
N LEU A 183 -9.13 -9.52 -21.27
CA LEU A 183 -9.40 -10.94 -21.62
C LEU A 183 -9.93 -11.10 -23.04
N ASP A 184 -10.78 -10.19 -23.53
CA ASP A 184 -11.33 -10.21 -24.89
C ASP A 184 -10.24 -10.10 -25.99
N ARG A 185 -9.02 -9.75 -25.62
CA ARG A 185 -7.87 -9.62 -26.52
C ARG A 185 -6.96 -10.86 -26.55
N ILE A 186 -7.22 -11.84 -25.70
CA ILE A 186 -6.35 -13.00 -25.52
C ILE A 186 -7.13 -14.25 -25.92
N GLU A 187 -6.73 -14.88 -27.04
CA GLU A 187 -7.11 -16.26 -27.30
C GLU A 187 -6.20 -17.19 -26.48
N PRO A 188 -6.76 -17.96 -25.53
CA PRO A 188 -5.93 -18.83 -24.71
C PRO A 188 -5.39 -19.99 -25.56
N GLU A 189 -4.09 -20.03 -25.76
CA GLU A 189 -3.43 -21.22 -26.30
C GLU A 189 -3.48 -22.35 -25.26
N LYS A 190 -3.97 -23.51 -25.65
CA LYS A 190 -3.93 -24.68 -24.79
C LYS A 190 -2.51 -25.25 -24.74
N ASN A 191 -1.94 -25.27 -23.55
CA ASN A 191 -0.68 -25.98 -23.35
C ASN A 191 -0.91 -27.49 -23.47
N GLU A 192 -0.01 -28.20 -24.17
CA GLU A 192 -0.05 -29.67 -24.28
C GLU A 192 0.20 -30.37 -22.93
N LYS A 193 0.94 -29.71 -22.03
CA LYS A 193 1.24 -30.21 -20.70
C LYS A 193 0.53 -29.35 -19.64
N PHE A 194 0.19 -29.97 -18.53
CA PHE A 194 -0.24 -29.24 -17.34
C PHE A 194 0.82 -28.20 -16.97
N THR A 195 0.43 -26.93 -16.97
CA THR A 195 1.35 -25.80 -16.81
C THR A 195 1.09 -25.09 -15.50
N VAL A 196 2.14 -24.95 -14.70
CA VAL A 196 2.16 -24.15 -13.47
C VAL A 196 2.98 -22.90 -13.72
N PHE A 197 2.43 -21.75 -13.42
CA PHE A 197 3.20 -20.50 -13.58
C PHE A 197 3.23 -19.69 -12.28
N THR A 198 4.29 -18.87 -12.13
CA THR A 198 4.38 -17.90 -11.07
C THR A 198 4.63 -16.52 -11.65
N LEU A 199 3.93 -15.53 -11.11
CA LEU A 199 4.10 -14.13 -11.49
C LEU A 199 4.42 -13.31 -10.26
N GLY A 200 5.58 -12.66 -10.25
CA GLY A 200 5.96 -11.84 -9.11
C GLY A 200 7.39 -11.33 -9.20
N ARG A 201 7.74 -10.45 -8.27
CA ARG A 201 9.12 -9.97 -8.16
C ARG A 201 10.03 -11.07 -7.62
N ALA A 202 11.24 -11.19 -8.16
CA ALA A 202 12.28 -12.06 -7.58
C ALA A 202 12.78 -11.43 -6.27
N CYS A 203 12.16 -11.77 -5.14
CA CYS A 203 12.50 -11.27 -3.82
C CYS A 203 12.24 -12.33 -2.75
N VAL A 204 12.81 -12.12 -1.55
CA VAL A 204 12.70 -13.05 -0.42
C VAL A 204 11.23 -13.35 -0.06
N GLN A 205 10.36 -12.35 -0.13
CA GLN A 205 8.93 -12.52 0.17
C GLN A 205 8.21 -13.47 -0.78
N LYS A 206 8.62 -13.51 -2.07
CA LYS A 206 7.99 -14.35 -3.11
C LYS A 206 8.65 -15.71 -3.27
N GLN A 207 9.80 -15.91 -2.64
CA GLN A 207 10.51 -17.19 -2.53
C GLN A 207 10.63 -17.98 -3.86
N PRO A 208 11.16 -17.40 -4.95
CA PRO A 208 11.21 -18.07 -6.25
C PRO A 208 12.02 -19.37 -6.24
N HIS A 209 12.93 -19.52 -5.28
CA HIS A 209 13.69 -20.77 -5.09
C HIS A 209 12.80 -21.96 -4.71
N ILE A 210 11.73 -21.74 -3.92
CA ILE A 210 10.78 -22.81 -3.57
C ILE A 210 10.00 -23.26 -4.80
N PHE A 211 9.60 -22.31 -5.67
CA PHE A 211 8.98 -22.64 -6.94
C PHE A 211 9.88 -23.53 -7.81
N ASN A 212 11.16 -23.20 -7.92
CA ASN A 212 12.14 -24.03 -8.65
C ASN A 212 12.36 -25.40 -8.01
N GLU A 213 12.36 -25.48 -6.67
CA GLU A 213 12.46 -26.75 -5.96
C GLU A 213 11.24 -27.65 -6.22
N ILE A 214 10.03 -27.10 -6.23
CA ILE A 214 8.82 -27.83 -6.59
C ILE A 214 8.90 -28.31 -8.05
N ALA A 215 9.31 -27.43 -8.98
CA ALA A 215 9.47 -27.78 -10.39
C ALA A 215 10.39 -28.97 -10.61
N SER A 216 11.48 -29.07 -9.84
CA SER A 216 12.41 -30.20 -9.92
C SER A 216 11.83 -31.53 -9.46
N LYS A 217 10.74 -31.51 -8.65
CA LYS A 217 10.08 -32.69 -8.10
C LYS A 217 8.88 -33.16 -8.94
N VAL A 218 8.44 -32.38 -9.92
CA VAL A 218 7.26 -32.64 -10.76
C VAL A 218 7.62 -32.47 -12.24
N PRO A 219 8.46 -33.37 -12.80
CA PRO A 219 8.98 -33.24 -14.17
C PRO A 219 7.91 -33.41 -15.26
N GLU A 220 6.77 -34.00 -14.93
CA GLU A 220 5.63 -34.16 -15.83
C GLU A 220 4.89 -32.87 -16.13
N ALA A 221 5.00 -31.84 -15.29
CA ALA A 221 4.40 -30.54 -15.51
C ALA A 221 5.41 -29.55 -16.12
N LYS A 222 4.87 -28.54 -16.83
CA LYS A 222 5.66 -27.40 -17.32
C LYS A 222 5.60 -26.28 -16.28
N PHE A 223 6.75 -25.80 -15.83
CA PHE A 223 6.85 -24.66 -14.91
C PHE A 223 7.37 -23.42 -15.65
N ILE A 224 6.74 -22.25 -15.46
CA ILE A 224 7.07 -20.99 -16.15
C ILE A 224 7.20 -19.87 -15.12
#